data_005b5b8157ed50750a3d796441b08b4f
#
_entry.id   005b5b8157ed50750a3d796441b08b4f
#
_cell.length_a   1.000
_cell.length_b   1.000
_cell.length_c   1.000
_cell.angle_alpha   90.00
_cell.angle_beta   90.00
_cell.angle_gamma   90.00
#
_symmetry.space_group_name_H-M   'P 1'
#
loop_
_entity.id
_entity.type
_entity.pdbx_description
1 polymer ?
#
loop_
_entity_poly.entity_id
_entity_poly.type
_entity_poly.pdbx_seq_one_letter_code
_entity_poly.pdbx_strand_id
1 'polypeptide(L)'
;MGTAHHLEGMRQEKLHGWLGGGLGPVLRVEPDDSVVYRTPDAMWDREGPAPATENVSRLARPEGAGHALAGPVWVEGAQPGDVLVVRVRELLTRD
;
A
#
# COMPACT_ATOMS: atom_id res chain seq x y z
N MET A 1 14.88 2.88 -18.23
CA MET A 1 13.59 3.43 -17.78
C MET A 1 12.69 2.30 -17.34
N GLY A 2 12.06 2.43 -16.21
CA GLY A 2 11.14 1.43 -15.73
C GLY A 2 9.70 1.69 -16.14
N THR A 3 8.86 0.76 -15.80
CA THR A 3 7.41 0.87 -15.97
C THR A 3 6.81 1.55 -14.74
N ALA A 4 5.79 2.37 -14.93
CA ALA A 4 5.02 2.93 -13.83
C ALA A 4 3.83 2.03 -13.51
N HIS A 5 3.68 1.68 -12.26
CA HIS A 5 2.58 0.87 -11.76
C HIS A 5 1.72 1.71 -10.83
N HIS A 6 0.46 1.34 -10.69
CA HIS A 6 -0.45 2.00 -9.77
C HIS A 6 -0.94 0.99 -8.74
N LEU A 7 -0.86 1.36 -7.46
CA LEU A 7 -1.37 0.54 -6.37
C LEU A 7 -2.48 1.32 -5.66
N GLU A 8 -3.71 0.86 -5.85
CA GLU A 8 -4.89 1.50 -5.28
C GLU A 8 -5.11 1.00 -3.86
N GLY A 9 -4.44 1.66 -2.91
CA GLY A 9 -4.49 1.26 -1.50
C GLY A 9 -5.78 1.65 -0.79
N MET A 10 -6.72 2.32 -1.47
CA MET A 10 -8.06 2.52 -0.90
C MET A 10 -8.94 1.29 -1.03
N ARG A 11 -8.44 0.23 -1.64
CA ARG A 11 -9.14 -1.06 -1.73
C ARG A 11 -8.63 -1.99 -0.63
N GLN A 12 -9.57 -2.62 0.09
CA GLN A 12 -9.26 -3.48 1.22
C GLN A 12 -8.25 -4.58 0.87
N GLU A 13 -8.38 -5.20 -0.30
CA GLU A 13 -7.52 -6.31 -0.72
C GLU A 13 -6.09 -5.90 -1.04
N LYS A 14 -5.82 -4.60 -1.13
CA LYS A 14 -4.46 -4.07 -1.35
C LYS A 14 -3.77 -3.65 -0.07
N LEU A 15 -4.39 -3.91 1.08
CA LEU A 15 -3.91 -3.46 2.38
C LEU A 15 -3.62 -4.64 3.31
N HIS A 16 -2.67 -4.43 4.19
CA HIS A 16 -2.40 -5.34 5.30
C HIS A 16 -1.98 -4.53 6.52
N GLY A 17 -1.88 -5.18 7.65
CA GLY A 17 -1.53 -4.51 8.91
C GLY A 17 -0.36 -5.17 9.63
N TRP A 18 0.47 -5.93 8.93
CA TRP A 18 1.57 -6.66 9.53
C TRP A 18 2.84 -6.51 8.71
N LEU A 19 3.99 -6.53 9.38
CA LEU A 19 5.29 -6.62 8.73
C LEU A 19 5.75 -8.08 8.76
N GLY A 20 6.19 -8.58 7.63
CA GLY A 20 6.69 -9.95 7.57
C GLY A 20 6.66 -10.52 6.16
N GLY A 21 7.34 -11.63 5.97
CA GLY A 21 7.52 -12.25 4.67
C GLY A 21 6.45 -13.23 4.24
N GLY A 22 5.44 -13.46 5.10
CA GLY A 22 4.42 -14.46 4.82
C GLY A 22 3.20 -13.98 4.03
N LEU A 23 3.17 -12.72 3.65
CA LEU A 23 2.04 -12.15 2.94
C LEU A 23 2.27 -12.25 1.42
N GLY A 24 1.24 -12.66 0.68
CA GLY A 24 1.31 -12.69 -0.77
C GLY A 24 1.35 -11.29 -1.36
N PRO A 25 2.14 -11.06 -2.42
CA PRO A 25 2.22 -9.75 -3.02
C PRO A 25 0.94 -9.38 -3.77
N VAL A 26 0.61 -8.09 -3.76
CA VAL A 26 -0.52 -7.54 -4.52
C VAL A 26 -0.05 -6.86 -5.81
N LEU A 27 1.25 -6.72 -5.99
CA LEU A 27 1.85 -6.10 -7.16
C LEU A 27 3.26 -6.67 -7.33
N ARG A 28 3.66 -6.93 -8.58
CA ARG A 28 5.02 -7.34 -8.93
C ARG A 28 5.64 -6.29 -9.81
N VAL A 29 6.87 -5.89 -9.48
CA VAL A 29 7.60 -4.86 -10.22
C VAL A 29 9.01 -5.34 -10.50
N GLU A 30 9.64 -4.72 -11.51
CA GLU A 30 11.06 -4.89 -11.79
C GLU A 30 11.86 -3.79 -11.09
N PRO A 31 13.17 -4.01 -10.84
CA PRO A 31 14.01 -2.90 -10.40
C PRO A 31 13.92 -1.72 -11.37
N ASP A 32 14.00 -0.53 -10.86
CA ASP A 32 13.87 0.74 -11.58
C ASP A 32 12.44 1.07 -12.03
N ASP A 33 11.48 0.20 -11.78
CA ASP A 33 10.08 0.56 -11.95
C ASP A 33 9.67 1.57 -10.88
N SER A 34 8.61 2.31 -11.15
CA SER A 34 8.02 3.22 -10.18
C SER A 34 6.62 2.74 -9.80
N VAL A 35 6.20 3.09 -8.60
CA VAL A 35 4.86 2.76 -8.11
C VAL A 35 4.21 4.05 -7.64
N VAL A 36 3.02 4.30 -8.16
CA VAL A 36 2.18 5.39 -7.69
C VAL A 36 1.17 4.78 -6.71
N TYR A 37 1.29 5.15 -5.47
CA TYR A 37 0.41 4.65 -4.41
C TYR A 37 -0.71 5.63 -4.15
N ARG A 38 -1.90 5.11 -3.96
CA ARG A 38 -2.97 5.82 -3.28
C ARG A 38 -3.20 5.09 -1.96
N THR A 39 -2.98 5.79 -0.85
CA THR A 39 -2.99 5.14 0.45
C THR A 39 -4.04 5.76 1.37
N PRO A 40 -4.68 4.95 2.24
CA PRO A 40 -5.49 5.50 3.32
C PRO A 40 -4.59 6.10 4.39
N ASP A 41 -5.18 6.76 5.39
CA ASP A 41 -4.40 7.11 6.56
C ASP A 41 -4.03 5.85 7.35
N ALA A 42 -3.11 5.99 8.29
CA ALA A 42 -2.55 4.85 9.02
C ALA A 42 -3.61 4.11 9.84
N MET A 43 -4.71 4.77 10.17
CA MET A 43 -5.79 4.19 10.98
C MET A 43 -6.95 3.66 10.14
N TRP A 44 -6.64 3.24 8.92
CA TRP A 44 -7.61 2.60 8.03
C TRP A 44 -8.78 3.50 7.63
N ASP A 45 -8.54 4.82 7.58
CA ASP A 45 -9.55 5.85 7.29
C ASP A 45 -10.79 5.75 8.19
N ARG A 46 -10.64 5.23 9.41
CA ARG A 46 -11.78 5.02 10.30
C ARG A 46 -12.04 6.17 11.26
N GLU A 47 -11.05 7.04 11.47
CA GLU A 47 -11.16 8.14 12.41
C GLU A 47 -11.61 9.45 11.77
N GLY A 48 -11.66 9.49 10.45
CA GLY A 48 -12.14 10.66 9.73
C GLY A 48 -13.66 10.72 9.68
N PRO A 49 -14.20 11.78 9.08
CA PRO A 49 -15.65 11.90 8.91
C PRO A 49 -16.20 10.74 8.08
N ALA A 50 -17.46 10.39 8.33
CA ALA A 50 -18.11 9.34 7.59
C ALA A 50 -18.14 9.69 6.09
N PRO A 51 -18.07 8.68 5.20
CA PRO A 51 -18.19 8.92 3.77
C PRO A 51 -19.49 9.67 3.44
N ALA A 52 -19.42 10.56 2.47
CA ALA A 52 -20.58 11.39 2.09
C ALA A 52 -21.67 10.58 1.40
N THR A 53 -21.36 9.39 0.91
CA THR A 53 -22.35 8.52 0.26
C THR A 53 -22.38 7.16 0.92
N GLU A 54 -23.56 6.56 0.97
CA GLU A 54 -23.74 5.24 1.57
C GLU A 54 -23.07 4.12 0.78
N ASN A 55 -22.68 4.39 -0.45
CA ASN A 55 -22.06 3.38 -1.32
C ASN A 55 -20.56 3.24 -1.11
N VAL A 56 -19.95 4.08 -0.28
CA VAL A 56 -18.51 4.00 0.01
C VAL A 56 -18.32 3.22 1.29
N SER A 57 -17.80 2.01 1.18
CA SER A 57 -17.48 1.18 2.33
C SER A 57 -16.24 1.71 3.02
N ARG A 58 -16.27 1.78 4.33
CA ARG A 58 -15.09 2.06 5.12
C ARG A 58 -14.15 0.87 5.07
N LEU A 59 -12.86 1.14 5.14
CA LEU A 59 -11.87 0.09 5.27
C LEU A 59 -12.04 -0.61 6.62
N ALA A 60 -11.88 -1.93 6.62
CA ALA A 60 -11.96 -2.72 7.82
C ALA A 60 -10.55 -3.01 8.34
N ARG A 61 -10.29 -2.66 9.60
CA ARG A 61 -9.04 -3.01 10.26
C ARG A 61 -9.14 -4.45 10.74
N PRO A 62 -8.31 -5.38 10.23
CA PRO A 62 -8.30 -6.74 10.75
C PRO A 62 -7.93 -6.77 12.22
N GLU A 63 -8.48 -7.72 12.97
CA GLU A 63 -8.18 -7.88 14.38
C GLU A 63 -6.68 -8.11 14.58
N GLY A 64 -6.09 -7.35 15.50
CA GLY A 64 -4.66 -7.44 15.79
C GLY A 64 -3.76 -6.69 14.80
N ALA A 65 -4.32 -6.10 13.76
CA ALA A 65 -3.53 -5.38 12.78
C ALA A 65 -3.04 -4.05 13.33
N GLY A 66 -1.86 -3.62 12.85
CA GLY A 66 -1.32 -2.30 13.09
C GLY A 66 -1.85 -1.29 12.07
N HIS A 67 -1.01 -0.34 11.69
CA HIS A 67 -1.37 0.67 10.71
C HIS A 67 -1.67 0.03 9.35
N ALA A 68 -2.51 0.70 8.56
CA ALA A 68 -2.81 0.25 7.20
C ALA A 68 -1.59 0.44 6.31
N LEU A 69 -1.16 -0.64 5.67
CA LEU A 69 -0.01 -0.64 4.77
C LEU A 69 -0.47 -1.11 3.39
N ALA A 70 -0.14 -0.33 2.37
CA ALA A 70 -0.43 -0.71 0.99
C ALA A 70 0.67 -1.63 0.47
N GLY A 71 0.30 -2.80 0.01
CA GLY A 71 1.22 -3.82 -0.45
C GLY A 71 0.83 -5.21 0.04
N PRO A 72 1.75 -6.17 0.08
CA PRO A 72 3.18 -6.04 -0.23
C PRO A 72 3.47 -5.93 -1.73
N VAL A 73 4.60 -5.36 -2.06
CA VAL A 73 5.10 -5.28 -3.44
C VAL A 73 6.26 -6.25 -3.59
N TRP A 74 6.19 -7.08 -4.62
CA TRP A 74 7.27 -8.01 -4.97
C TRP A 74 8.18 -7.36 -5.99
N VAL A 75 9.48 -7.31 -5.69
CA VAL A 75 10.49 -6.82 -6.62
C VAL A 75 11.19 -8.02 -7.23
N GLU A 76 11.09 -8.18 -8.54
CA GLU A 76 11.67 -9.32 -9.23
C GLU A 76 13.18 -9.37 -9.04
N GLY A 77 13.69 -10.55 -8.71
CA GLY A 77 15.11 -10.76 -8.50
C GLY A 77 15.65 -10.35 -7.14
N ALA A 78 14.87 -9.65 -6.32
CA ALA A 78 15.31 -9.26 -4.99
C ALA A 78 15.36 -10.47 -4.05
N GLN A 79 16.39 -10.52 -3.21
CA GLN A 79 16.60 -11.62 -2.29
C GLN A 79 16.92 -11.12 -0.88
N PRO A 80 16.68 -11.95 0.14
CA PRO A 80 17.08 -11.59 1.50
C PRO A 80 18.56 -11.22 1.56
N GLY A 81 18.86 -10.12 2.24
CA GLY A 81 20.21 -9.58 2.31
C GLY A 81 20.48 -8.46 1.32
N ASP A 82 19.65 -8.31 0.32
CA ASP A 82 19.78 -7.19 -0.61
C ASP A 82 19.43 -5.87 0.08
N VAL A 83 19.97 -4.78 -0.46
CA VAL A 83 19.62 -3.44 -0.01
C VAL A 83 18.54 -2.88 -0.92
N LEU A 84 17.44 -2.46 -0.33
CA LEU A 84 16.36 -1.81 -1.07
C LEU A 84 16.59 -0.30 -1.05
N VAL A 85 16.68 0.29 -2.24
CA VAL A 85 16.78 1.75 -2.38
C VAL A 85 15.44 2.26 -2.90
N VAL A 86 14.78 3.09 -2.11
CA VAL A 86 13.49 3.68 -2.47
C VAL A 86 13.68 5.18 -2.65
N ARG A 87 13.30 5.70 -3.82
CA ARG A 87 13.30 7.12 -4.09
C ARG A 87 11.88 7.63 -4.07
N VAL A 88 11.59 8.55 -3.14
CA VAL A 88 10.30 9.23 -3.12
C VAL A 88 10.39 10.41 -4.07
N ARG A 89 9.65 10.36 -5.17
CA ARG A 89 9.67 11.41 -6.18
C ARG A 89 8.64 12.49 -5.93
N GLU A 90 7.50 12.11 -5.38
CA GLU A 90 6.41 13.03 -5.15
C GLU A 90 5.57 12.51 -3.99
N LEU A 91 5.12 13.41 -3.15
CA LEU A 91 4.25 13.09 -2.04
C LEU A 91 3.14 14.14 -1.98
N LEU A 92 1.90 13.68 -2.15
CA LEU A 92 0.71 14.53 -2.11
C LEU A 92 -0.16 14.09 -0.94
N THR A 93 -0.65 15.05 -0.20
CA THR A 93 -1.56 14.77 0.91
C THR A 93 -2.97 15.18 0.55
N ARG A 94 -3.96 14.47 1.11
CA ARG A 94 -5.36 14.85 0.99
C ARG A 94 -5.70 15.87 2.07
N ASP A 95 -6.53 16.81 1.70
CA ASP A 95 -7.08 17.76 2.66
C ASP A 95 -8.32 17.21 3.33
#